data_943913137c5b140e48ce580dd2926765
#
_entry.id   943913137c5b140e48ce580dd2926765
#
_cell.length_a   1.000
_cell.length_b   1.000
_cell.length_c   1.000
_cell.angle_alpha   90.00
_cell.angle_beta   90.00
_cell.angle_gamma   90.00
#
_symmetry.space_group_name_H-M   'P 1'
#
loop_
_entity.id
_entity.type
_entity.pdbx_description
1 polymer ?
#
loop_
_entity_poly.entity_id
_entity_poly.type
_entity_poly.pdbx_seq_one_letter_code
_entity_poly.pdbx_strand_id
1 'polypeptide(L)'
;MTKKLSALIVVHNEGKQLNECLKTISFADEIIVILDRCSDNSEEIAKKFTKNIFHGSWKLEGDRRNYGIKKCSNSWVFEIDADERVPVLLQNEIRKCIDRNIYDYFLIPVNNYIGKNIVKYGWGAYFGKSSYPGLFKKDNKVWGKQRVHPKLILIGRKGFTLQNAIKHYYCKNISDMLIKLDKYS
;
A
#
# COMPACT_ATOMS: atom_id res chain seq x y z
N MET A 1 -21.16 10.10 12.96
CA MET A 1 -19.71 10.39 13.11
C MET A 1 -18.97 9.75 11.95
N THR A 2 -18.19 10.51 11.23
CA THR A 2 -17.31 9.99 10.14
C THR A 2 -16.27 9.06 10.73
N LYS A 3 -16.07 7.91 10.08
CA LYS A 3 -15.03 6.94 10.49
C LYS A 3 -13.65 7.46 10.13
N LYS A 4 -12.69 7.28 11.04
CA LYS A 4 -11.29 7.70 10.82
C LYS A 4 -10.48 6.60 10.16
N LEU A 5 -9.53 7.02 9.32
CA LEU A 5 -8.67 6.18 8.48
C LEU A 5 -7.20 6.44 8.78
N SER A 6 -6.44 5.38 9.02
CA SER A 6 -4.98 5.40 9.01
C SER A 6 -4.47 4.90 7.66
N ALA A 7 -3.65 5.69 6.98
CA ALA A 7 -2.89 5.23 5.82
C ALA A 7 -1.54 4.68 6.30
N LEU A 8 -1.24 3.43 5.97
CA LEU A 8 0.00 2.74 6.31
C LEU A 8 0.86 2.55 5.08
N ILE A 9 2.10 3.01 5.15
CA ILE A 9 3.11 2.76 4.13
C ILE A 9 4.37 2.17 4.77
N VAL A 10 4.89 1.10 4.14
CA VAL A 10 6.15 0.45 4.53
C VAL A 10 7.19 0.71 3.46
N VAL A 11 8.35 1.23 3.86
CA VAL A 11 9.36 1.79 2.95
C VAL A 11 10.72 1.12 3.17
N HIS A 12 11.40 0.81 2.06
CA HIS A 12 12.80 0.39 2.06
C HIS A 12 13.54 1.08 0.90
N ASN A 13 14.17 2.24 1.18
CA ASN A 13 14.90 3.05 0.20
C ASN A 13 14.05 3.48 -1.03
N GLU A 14 12.88 4.07 -0.78
CA GLU A 14 11.91 4.46 -1.81
C GLU A 14 11.78 6.00 -1.98
N GLY A 15 12.79 6.77 -1.55
CA GLY A 15 12.74 8.23 -1.55
C GLY A 15 12.34 8.86 -2.89
N LYS A 16 12.68 8.21 -4.01
CA LYS A 16 12.32 8.70 -5.36
C LYS A 16 10.81 8.71 -5.63
N GLN A 17 10.06 7.79 -5.01
CA GLN A 17 8.63 7.62 -5.26
C GLN A 17 7.76 8.03 -4.07
N LEU A 18 8.32 7.98 -2.86
CA LEU A 18 7.63 8.20 -1.61
C LEU A 18 6.89 9.54 -1.54
N ASN A 19 7.52 10.64 -1.97
CA ASN A 19 6.91 11.96 -1.93
C ASN A 19 5.58 12.02 -2.71
N GLU A 20 5.58 11.47 -3.92
CA GLU A 20 4.37 11.46 -4.75
C GLU A 20 3.30 10.50 -4.21
N CYS A 21 3.69 9.40 -3.56
CA CYS A 21 2.75 8.52 -2.88
C CYS A 21 2.09 9.24 -1.71
N LEU A 22 2.87 9.85 -0.81
CA LEU A 22 2.40 10.53 0.38
C LEU A 22 1.43 11.68 0.06
N LYS A 23 1.66 12.44 -1.01
CA LYS A 23 0.70 13.45 -1.49
C LYS A 23 -0.68 12.85 -1.77
N THR A 24 -0.75 11.65 -2.33
CA THR A 24 -2.03 11.03 -2.71
C THR A 24 -2.79 10.39 -1.55
N ILE A 25 -2.14 10.18 -0.41
CA ILE A 25 -2.75 9.62 0.80
C ILE A 25 -3.04 10.65 1.89
N SER A 26 -2.81 11.95 1.61
CA SER A 26 -3.10 13.05 2.54
C SER A 26 -4.59 13.21 2.87
N PHE A 27 -5.48 12.49 2.19
CA PHE A 27 -6.90 12.40 2.52
C PHE A 27 -7.18 11.56 3.78
N ALA A 28 -6.22 10.74 4.24
CA ALA A 28 -6.34 9.96 5.47
C ALA A 28 -6.24 10.86 6.70
N ASP A 29 -6.85 10.43 7.82
CA ASP A 29 -6.81 11.18 9.08
C ASP A 29 -5.46 10.99 9.80
N GLU A 30 -4.74 9.95 9.45
CA GLU A 30 -3.45 9.59 10.01
C GLU A 30 -2.58 8.94 8.92
N ILE A 31 -1.30 9.28 8.86
CA ILE A 31 -0.31 8.63 8.00
C ILE A 31 0.75 8.00 8.90
N ILE A 32 0.94 6.68 8.76
CA ILE A 32 1.96 5.88 9.45
C ILE A 32 3.01 5.47 8.42
N VAL A 33 4.27 5.80 8.68
CA VAL A 33 5.41 5.43 7.83
C VAL A 33 6.33 4.49 8.61
N ILE A 34 6.56 3.30 8.07
CA ILE A 34 7.50 2.32 8.61
C ILE A 34 8.74 2.32 7.72
N LEU A 35 9.88 2.72 8.27
CA LEU A 35 11.17 2.73 7.59
C LEU A 35 11.95 1.45 7.95
N ASP A 36 12.01 0.51 7.01
CA ASP A 36 12.76 -0.74 7.15
C ASP A 36 14.16 -0.57 6.58
N ARG A 37 15.17 -0.39 7.42
CA ARG A 37 16.59 -0.27 7.02
C ARG A 37 16.82 0.77 5.91
N CYS A 38 16.14 1.90 5.98
CA CYS A 38 16.34 2.98 5.02
C CYS A 38 17.67 3.69 5.28
N SER A 39 18.42 3.94 4.20
CA SER A 39 19.69 4.67 4.17
C SER A 39 19.65 5.87 3.20
N ASP A 40 18.52 6.05 2.51
CA ASP A 40 18.29 7.17 1.59
C ASP A 40 17.51 8.32 2.28
N ASN A 41 17.04 9.28 1.50
CA ASN A 41 16.29 10.43 1.99
C ASN A 41 14.80 10.15 2.30
N SER A 42 14.39 8.87 2.40
CA SER A 42 12.99 8.49 2.68
C SER A 42 12.46 9.10 3.98
N GLU A 43 13.29 9.16 5.02
CA GLU A 43 12.91 9.76 6.31
C GLU A 43 12.65 11.26 6.21
N GLU A 44 13.53 12.00 5.54
CA GLU A 44 13.37 13.46 5.34
C GLU A 44 12.09 13.78 4.56
N ILE A 45 11.77 12.94 3.60
CA ILE A 45 10.53 13.06 2.82
C ILE A 45 9.32 12.79 3.71
N ALA A 46 9.32 11.70 4.48
CA ALA A 46 8.23 11.32 5.36
C ALA A 46 7.92 12.40 6.41
N LYS A 47 8.94 13.04 6.97
CA LYS A 47 8.81 14.14 7.97
C LYS A 47 8.01 15.35 7.45
N LYS A 48 7.89 15.54 6.14
CA LYS A 48 7.10 16.62 5.54
C LYS A 48 5.58 16.36 5.63
N PHE A 49 5.17 15.10 5.84
CA PHE A 49 3.77 14.68 5.80
C PHE A 49 3.24 14.18 7.15
N THR A 50 4.10 13.61 7.99
CA THR A 50 3.67 13.04 9.27
C THR A 50 4.79 13.05 10.31
N LYS A 51 4.38 13.02 11.59
CA LYS A 51 5.28 12.75 12.74
C LYS A 51 5.29 11.26 13.13
N ASN A 52 4.38 10.45 12.60
CA ASN A 52 4.23 9.03 12.91
C ASN A 52 5.17 8.19 12.04
N ILE A 53 6.46 8.30 12.28
CA ILE A 53 7.54 7.61 11.58
C ILE A 53 8.20 6.64 12.53
N PHE A 54 8.30 5.38 12.12
CA PHE A 54 8.86 4.31 12.95
C PHE A 54 9.96 3.59 12.19
N HIS A 55 11.11 3.42 12.84
CA HIS A 55 12.28 2.76 12.29
C HIS A 55 12.36 1.31 12.76
N GLY A 56 12.94 0.47 11.93
CA GLY A 56 13.25 -0.90 12.32
C GLY A 56 14.04 -1.67 11.27
N SER A 57 14.28 -2.94 11.59
CA SER A 57 14.95 -3.90 10.73
C SER A 57 14.23 -5.23 10.85
N TRP A 58 13.57 -5.64 9.78
CA TRP A 58 12.80 -6.88 9.77
C TRP A 58 13.35 -7.84 8.73
N LYS A 59 13.41 -9.13 9.12
CA LYS A 59 13.80 -10.21 8.20
C LYS A 59 12.63 -10.63 7.28
N LEU A 60 11.41 -10.50 7.77
CA LEU A 60 10.20 -10.93 7.07
C LEU A 60 9.31 -9.72 6.71
N GLU A 61 8.80 -9.73 5.49
CA GLU A 61 7.85 -8.72 5.04
C GLU A 61 6.60 -8.65 5.89
N GLY A 62 6.05 -9.80 6.27
CA GLY A 62 4.87 -9.89 7.12
C GLY A 62 5.06 -9.23 8.48
N ASP A 63 6.23 -9.37 9.09
CA ASP A 63 6.49 -8.80 10.42
C ASP A 63 6.52 -7.26 10.39
N ARG A 64 7.16 -6.66 9.37
CA ARG A 64 7.19 -5.19 9.23
C ARG A 64 5.81 -4.61 8.93
N ARG A 65 5.00 -5.29 8.11
CA ARG A 65 3.63 -4.87 7.82
C ARG A 65 2.72 -5.01 9.03
N ASN A 66 2.80 -6.12 9.76
CA ASN A 66 2.06 -6.33 11.03
C ASN A 66 2.46 -5.30 12.10
N TYR A 67 3.74 -4.95 12.17
CA TYR A 67 4.20 -3.89 13.07
C TYR A 67 3.56 -2.55 12.70
N GLY A 68 3.51 -2.20 11.40
CA GLY A 68 2.86 -1.00 10.92
C GLY A 68 1.37 -0.97 11.23
N ILE A 69 0.65 -2.07 11.01
CA ILE A 69 -0.78 -2.18 11.34
C ILE A 69 -1.01 -1.91 12.84
N LYS A 70 -0.17 -2.44 13.71
CA LYS A 70 -0.26 -2.19 15.17
C LYS A 70 -0.08 -0.71 15.53
N LYS A 71 0.73 0.05 14.76
CA LYS A 71 0.96 1.48 14.98
C LYS A 71 -0.19 2.38 14.53
N CYS A 72 -1.07 1.91 13.68
CA CYS A 72 -2.27 2.66 13.28
C CYS A 72 -3.17 2.88 14.50
N SER A 73 -3.65 4.12 14.71
CA SER A 73 -4.53 4.47 15.83
C SER A 73 -6.02 4.31 15.48
N ASN A 74 -6.37 4.37 14.20
CA ASN A 74 -7.75 4.30 13.74
C ASN A 74 -8.21 2.88 13.48
N SER A 75 -9.53 2.66 13.51
CA SER A 75 -10.13 1.35 13.27
C SER A 75 -10.04 0.89 11.81
N TRP A 76 -9.98 1.82 10.86
CA TRP A 76 -9.76 1.53 9.45
C TRP A 76 -8.33 1.80 9.04
N VAL A 77 -7.75 0.87 8.29
CA VAL A 77 -6.40 0.95 7.75
C VAL A 77 -6.45 0.85 6.22
N PHE A 78 -5.77 1.76 5.56
CA PHE A 78 -5.47 1.70 4.13
C PHE A 78 -3.98 1.46 3.96
N GLU A 79 -3.61 0.27 3.50
CA GLU A 79 -2.22 -0.13 3.27
C GLU A 79 -1.85 0.11 1.81
N ILE A 80 -0.71 0.78 1.58
CA ILE A 80 -0.24 1.19 0.26
C ILE A 80 1.29 1.06 0.15
N ASP A 81 1.79 0.80 -1.06
CA ASP A 81 3.23 0.76 -1.37
C ASP A 81 3.71 2.12 -1.93
N ALA A 82 5.01 2.44 -1.79
CA ALA A 82 5.56 3.75 -2.17
C ALA A 82 5.50 4.06 -3.67
N ASP A 83 5.41 3.03 -4.52
CA ASP A 83 5.26 3.13 -5.97
C ASP A 83 3.79 3.18 -6.44
N GLU A 84 2.85 3.29 -5.49
CA GLU A 84 1.42 3.41 -5.78
C GLU A 84 0.91 4.84 -5.61
N ARG A 85 -0.19 5.19 -6.32
CA ARG A 85 -0.87 6.50 -6.26
C ARG A 85 -2.38 6.30 -6.17
N VAL A 86 -3.03 7.06 -5.32
CA VAL A 86 -4.47 7.01 -5.08
C VAL A 86 -5.17 8.12 -5.86
N PRO A 87 -5.88 7.82 -6.95
CA PRO A 87 -6.70 8.81 -7.65
C PRO A 87 -7.81 9.38 -6.76
N VAL A 88 -8.21 10.62 -7.00
CA VAL A 88 -9.27 11.29 -6.21
C VAL A 88 -10.58 10.50 -6.17
N LEU A 89 -10.95 9.86 -7.27
CA LEU A 89 -12.15 9.00 -7.31
C LEU A 89 -12.05 7.82 -6.34
N LEU A 90 -10.85 7.20 -6.23
CA LEU A 90 -10.61 6.12 -5.26
C LEU A 90 -10.62 6.64 -3.82
N GLN A 91 -10.04 7.83 -3.56
CA GLN A 91 -10.08 8.46 -2.23
C GLN A 91 -11.52 8.64 -1.76
N ASN A 92 -12.39 9.18 -2.63
CA ASN A 92 -13.81 9.39 -2.33
C ASN A 92 -14.56 8.06 -2.12
N GLU A 93 -14.23 7.02 -2.90
CA GLU A 93 -14.84 5.70 -2.76
C GLU A 93 -14.43 5.04 -1.42
N ILE A 94 -13.14 5.11 -1.06
CA ILE A 94 -12.65 4.63 0.25
C ILE A 94 -13.43 5.30 1.39
N ARG A 95 -13.55 6.62 1.38
CA ARG A 95 -14.30 7.36 2.42
C ARG A 95 -15.75 6.89 2.53
N LYS A 96 -16.45 6.75 1.41
CA LYS A 96 -17.83 6.24 1.38
C LYS A 96 -17.94 4.83 1.96
N CYS A 97 -16.96 3.95 1.66
CA CYS A 97 -16.96 2.58 2.14
C CYS A 97 -16.77 2.50 3.67
N ILE A 98 -15.82 3.25 4.21
CA ILE A 98 -15.57 3.23 5.66
C ILE A 98 -16.70 3.88 6.46
N ASP A 99 -17.35 4.93 5.94
CA ASP A 99 -18.48 5.58 6.60
C ASP A 99 -19.70 4.67 6.69
N ARG A 100 -19.97 3.87 5.66
CA ARG A 100 -21.03 2.85 5.68
C ARG A 100 -20.77 1.75 6.71
N ASN A 101 -19.53 1.38 6.93
CA ASN A 101 -19.06 0.42 7.95
C ASN A 101 -19.78 -0.95 7.96
N ILE A 102 -20.23 -1.42 6.79
CA ILE A 102 -20.99 -2.67 6.64
C ILE A 102 -20.07 -3.89 6.57
N TYR A 103 -18.89 -3.72 5.97
CA TYR A 103 -17.90 -4.75 5.72
C TYR A 103 -16.65 -4.55 6.55
N ASP A 104 -15.78 -5.54 6.58
CA ASP A 104 -14.56 -5.51 7.39
C ASP A 104 -13.30 -5.31 6.55
N TYR A 105 -13.36 -5.67 5.25
CA TYR A 105 -12.29 -5.39 4.30
C TYR A 105 -12.80 -5.33 2.87
N PHE A 106 -12.04 -4.66 2.00
CA PHE A 106 -12.32 -4.47 0.58
C PHE A 106 -11.09 -4.79 -0.25
N LEU A 107 -11.30 -5.30 -1.46
CA LEU A 107 -10.26 -5.44 -2.47
C LEU A 107 -10.17 -4.14 -3.27
N ILE A 108 -8.94 -3.70 -3.50
CA ILE A 108 -8.64 -2.52 -4.32
C ILE A 108 -8.06 -3.00 -5.64
N PRO A 109 -8.66 -2.66 -6.80
CA PRO A 109 -8.09 -2.98 -8.09
C PRO A 109 -6.79 -2.21 -8.33
N VAL A 110 -5.88 -2.79 -9.10
CA VAL A 110 -4.58 -2.19 -9.42
C VAL A 110 -4.41 -2.06 -10.93
N ASN A 111 -4.11 -0.84 -11.37
CA ASN A 111 -3.65 -0.55 -12.72
C ASN A 111 -2.13 -0.47 -12.72
N ASN A 112 -1.47 -1.45 -13.33
CA ASN A 112 -0.01 -1.51 -13.42
C ASN A 112 0.51 -0.65 -14.56
N TYR A 113 1.53 0.16 -14.31
CA TYR A 113 2.16 1.05 -15.27
C TYR A 113 3.64 0.70 -15.45
N ILE A 114 4.09 0.70 -16.71
CA ILE A 114 5.50 0.73 -17.08
C ILE A 114 5.74 2.11 -17.70
N GLY A 115 6.48 2.96 -17.01
CA GLY A 115 6.58 4.37 -17.37
C GLY A 115 5.22 5.06 -17.31
N LYS A 116 4.76 5.61 -18.45
CA LYS A 116 3.46 6.27 -18.58
C LYS A 116 2.35 5.35 -19.11
N ASN A 117 2.71 4.13 -19.54
CA ASN A 117 1.80 3.22 -20.22
C ASN A 117 1.18 2.22 -19.25
N ILE A 118 -0.14 2.11 -19.27
CA ILE A 118 -0.86 1.08 -18.53
C ILE A 118 -0.69 -0.28 -19.22
N VAL A 119 -0.35 -1.30 -18.45
CA VAL A 119 -0.16 -2.67 -18.94
C VAL A 119 -1.40 -3.50 -18.62
N LYS A 120 -2.27 -3.68 -19.61
CA LYS A 120 -3.54 -4.44 -19.45
C LYS A 120 -3.44 -5.88 -19.97
N TYR A 121 -2.56 -6.13 -20.94
CA TYR A 121 -2.50 -7.40 -21.67
C TYR A 121 -1.07 -7.88 -21.83
N GLY A 122 -0.92 -9.15 -22.21
CA GLY A 122 0.36 -9.78 -22.52
C GLY A 122 1.15 -10.18 -21.28
N TRP A 123 2.36 -10.63 -21.52
CA TRP A 123 3.25 -11.17 -20.50
C TRP A 123 3.51 -10.19 -19.35
N GLY A 124 3.68 -8.90 -19.62
CA GLY A 124 3.90 -7.87 -18.60
C GLY A 124 2.71 -7.67 -17.63
N ALA A 125 1.48 -8.04 -18.02
CA ALA A 125 0.31 -7.93 -17.16
C ALA A 125 0.29 -8.96 -16.01
N TYR A 126 1.02 -10.06 -16.14
CA TYR A 126 1.12 -11.11 -15.12
C TYR A 126 2.08 -10.76 -13.98
N PHE A 127 2.96 -9.76 -14.12
CA PHE A 127 3.92 -9.37 -13.09
C PHE A 127 3.36 -8.44 -12.02
N GLY A 128 2.18 -7.89 -12.22
CA GLY A 128 1.50 -7.03 -11.25
C GLY A 128 0.31 -7.73 -10.59
N LYS A 129 0.01 -7.32 -9.37
CA LYS A 129 -1.26 -7.71 -8.74
C LYS A 129 -2.43 -7.04 -9.46
N SER A 130 -3.52 -7.77 -9.68
CA SER A 130 -4.75 -7.23 -10.27
C SER A 130 -5.64 -6.55 -9.23
N SER A 131 -5.58 -7.03 -7.98
CA SER A 131 -6.24 -6.45 -6.81
C SER A 131 -5.59 -6.96 -5.52
N TYR A 132 -5.79 -6.24 -4.42
CA TYR A 132 -5.33 -6.66 -3.10
C TYR A 132 -6.24 -6.12 -1.99
N PRO A 133 -6.28 -6.76 -0.80
CA PRO A 133 -7.05 -6.30 0.35
C PRO A 133 -6.35 -5.14 1.04
N GLY A 134 -6.35 -3.96 0.39
CA GLY A 134 -5.66 -2.76 0.84
C GLY A 134 -6.45 -1.91 1.82
N LEU A 135 -7.78 -2.05 1.90
CA LEU A 135 -8.65 -1.34 2.84
C LEU A 135 -9.30 -2.34 3.79
N PHE A 136 -9.04 -2.22 5.10
CA PHE A 136 -9.49 -3.19 6.10
C PHE A 136 -9.60 -2.58 7.50
N LYS A 137 -10.41 -3.20 8.36
CA LYS A 137 -10.41 -2.92 9.79
C LYS A 137 -9.14 -3.49 10.43
N LYS A 138 -8.53 -2.74 11.32
CA LYS A 138 -7.20 -3.00 11.91
C LYS A 138 -6.99 -4.45 12.36
N ASP A 139 -8.00 -5.05 13.00
CA ASP A 139 -7.89 -6.40 13.57
C ASP A 139 -8.29 -7.52 12.59
N ASN A 140 -8.65 -7.15 11.35
CA ASN A 140 -9.19 -8.09 10.37
C ASN A 140 -8.16 -8.54 9.31
N LYS A 141 -6.90 -8.10 9.42
CA LYS A 141 -5.82 -8.50 8.52
C LYS A 141 -4.53 -8.80 9.28
N VAL A 142 -3.96 -9.97 9.01
CA VAL A 142 -2.66 -10.38 9.53
C VAL A 142 -1.82 -10.96 8.41
N TRP A 143 -0.58 -10.50 8.30
CA TRP A 143 0.41 -11.05 7.40
C TRP A 143 1.11 -12.26 8.03
N GLY A 144 1.27 -13.33 7.24
CA GLY A 144 1.99 -14.54 7.65
C GLY A 144 3.51 -14.35 7.74
N LYS A 145 4.19 -15.40 8.24
CA LYS A 145 5.64 -15.40 8.48
C LYS A 145 6.47 -16.04 7.37
N GLN A 146 5.89 -16.30 6.19
CA GLN A 146 6.62 -16.86 5.06
C GLN A 146 7.61 -15.83 4.50
N ARG A 147 8.80 -16.31 4.13
CA ARG A 147 9.88 -15.46 3.61
C ARG A 147 9.53 -14.84 2.26
N VAL A 148 8.86 -15.62 1.41
CA VAL A 148 8.45 -15.21 0.06
C VAL A 148 6.93 -15.37 -0.04
N HIS A 149 6.24 -14.35 -0.57
CA HIS A 149 4.78 -14.31 -0.70
C HIS A 149 4.05 -14.68 0.60
N PRO A 150 4.19 -13.87 1.67
CA PRO A 150 3.55 -14.16 2.95
C PRO A 150 2.04 -14.28 2.77
N LYS A 151 1.47 -15.37 3.31
CA LYS A 151 0.02 -15.60 3.28
C LYS A 151 -0.69 -14.50 4.03
N LEU A 152 -1.83 -14.08 3.51
CA LEU A 152 -2.73 -13.14 4.19
C LEU A 152 -3.82 -13.91 4.92
N ILE A 153 -4.02 -13.58 6.18
CA ILE A 153 -5.16 -14.01 6.97
C ILE A 153 -6.11 -12.81 7.04
N LEU A 154 -7.30 -12.98 6.48
CA LEU A 154 -8.37 -11.99 6.48
C LEU A 154 -9.54 -12.56 7.28
N ILE A 155 -10.03 -11.76 8.23
CA ILE A 155 -11.11 -12.14 9.14
C ILE A 155 -12.28 -11.18 8.92
N GLY A 156 -13.49 -11.71 9.06
CA GLY A 156 -14.71 -10.89 8.96
C GLY A 156 -15.34 -10.87 7.57
N ARG A 157 -16.25 -9.92 7.38
CA ARG A 157 -17.09 -9.84 6.19
C ARG A 157 -16.39 -9.12 5.05
N LYS A 158 -16.13 -9.85 3.96
CA LYS A 158 -15.59 -9.29 2.72
C LYS A 158 -16.61 -8.36 2.07
N GLY A 159 -16.17 -7.16 1.70
CA GLY A 159 -16.90 -6.25 0.82
C GLY A 159 -16.69 -6.59 -0.66
N PHE A 160 -17.28 -5.77 -1.50
CA PHE A 160 -17.03 -5.81 -2.95
C PHE A 160 -15.62 -5.34 -3.31
N THR A 161 -15.17 -5.65 -4.51
CA THR A 161 -13.98 -5.02 -5.08
C THR A 161 -14.33 -3.58 -5.47
N LEU A 162 -13.52 -2.61 -5.03
CA LEU A 162 -13.74 -1.21 -5.37
C LEU A 162 -13.74 -0.99 -6.88
N GLN A 163 -14.44 0.03 -7.35
CA GLN A 163 -14.57 0.34 -8.78
C GLN A 163 -13.34 1.09 -9.31
N ASN A 164 -12.79 1.97 -8.47
CA ASN A 164 -11.65 2.80 -8.84
C ASN A 164 -10.34 2.11 -8.47
N ALA A 165 -9.40 2.07 -9.43
CA ALA A 165 -8.13 1.39 -9.25
C ALA A 165 -7.04 2.32 -8.71
N ILE A 166 -6.13 1.75 -7.92
CA ILE A 166 -4.86 2.38 -7.59
C ILE A 166 -3.93 2.35 -8.82
N LYS A 167 -3.07 3.36 -8.97
CA LYS A 167 -2.05 3.40 -10.02
C LYS A 167 -0.74 2.88 -9.43
N HIS A 168 -0.22 1.78 -9.96
CA HIS A 168 1.03 1.17 -9.53
C HIS A 168 2.11 1.38 -10.59
N TYR A 169 3.13 2.15 -10.26
CA TYR A 169 4.25 2.48 -11.13
C TYR A 169 5.40 1.49 -10.93
N TYR A 170 5.18 0.26 -11.38
CA TYR A 170 6.05 -0.88 -11.16
C TYR A 170 7.47 -0.67 -11.69
N CYS A 171 7.60 -0.13 -12.92
CA CYS A 171 8.89 0.10 -13.60
C CYS A 171 8.87 1.40 -14.39
N LYS A 172 10.04 2.01 -14.56
CA LYS A 172 10.18 3.23 -15.37
C LYS A 172 10.11 2.96 -16.87
N ASN A 173 10.64 1.81 -17.30
CA ASN A 173 10.67 1.35 -18.68
C ASN A 173 10.86 -0.17 -18.71
N ILE A 174 10.92 -0.75 -19.93
CA ILE A 174 11.09 -2.19 -20.13
C ILE A 174 12.46 -2.67 -19.63
N SER A 175 13.54 -1.89 -19.79
CA SER A 175 14.87 -2.27 -19.29
C SER A 175 14.90 -2.38 -17.77
N ASP A 176 14.26 -1.44 -17.05
CA ASP A 176 14.12 -1.49 -15.59
C ASP A 176 13.29 -2.73 -15.15
N MET A 177 12.28 -3.10 -15.93
CA MET A 177 11.49 -4.31 -15.70
C MET A 177 12.35 -5.57 -15.82
N LEU A 178 13.19 -5.69 -16.85
CA LEU A 178 14.07 -6.84 -17.05
C LEU A 178 15.10 -6.98 -15.91
N ILE A 179 15.69 -5.85 -15.46
CA ILE A 179 16.60 -5.83 -14.30
C ILE A 179 15.91 -6.31 -13.03
N LYS A 180 14.66 -5.91 -12.81
CA LYS A 180 13.90 -6.37 -11.64
C LYS A 180 13.55 -7.85 -11.72
N LEU A 181 13.22 -8.36 -12.90
CA LEU A 181 12.97 -9.80 -13.12
C LEU A 181 14.18 -10.66 -12.79
N ASP A 182 15.37 -10.24 -13.23
CA ASP A 182 16.62 -10.93 -12.95
C ASP A 182 16.93 -11.03 -11.43
N LYS A 183 16.51 -10.06 -10.64
CA LYS A 183 16.67 -10.08 -9.17
C LYS A 183 15.70 -11.03 -8.44
N TYR A 184 14.60 -11.43 -9.08
CA TYR A 184 13.56 -12.28 -8.48
C TYR A 184 13.54 -13.70 -9.07
N SER A 185 14.36 -14.00 -10.09
CA SER A 185 14.62 -15.33 -10.61
C SER A 185 15.80 -16.00 -9.90
#